data_632e941b1a4b514010c51132f25fe420
#
_entry.id   632e941b1a4b514010c51132f25fe420
#
_cell.length_a   1.000
_cell.length_b   1.000
_cell.length_c   1.000
_cell.angle_alpha   90.00
_cell.angle_beta   90.00
_cell.angle_gamma   90.00
#
_symmetry.space_group_name_H-M   'P 1'
#
loop_
_entity.id
_entity.type
_entity.pdbx_description
1 polymer ?
#
loop_
_entity_poly.entity_id
_entity_poly.type
_entity_poly.pdbx_seq_one_letter_code
_entity_poly.pdbx_strand_id
1 'polypeptide(L)'
;MFTYSGAINKALNINTSKIVETDDASAVNTAYYDSEFGTDYTNKQAALKVEMEVAAENVTQAEEGTVLLRNENAALPLDSASRVTIFGNGAAHSAMGGSTTSSVASIPTMTFGAAMQKVFGADNINTTLLDNAYASLGTTSAAEVVEAPIADVQKYASSWASDYNDAAIAVFTRLGGESNDTAM
;
A
#
# COMPACT_ATOMS: atom_id res chain seq x y z
N MET A 1 11.10 -14.22 -47.46
CA MET A 1 10.13 -14.89 -46.61
C MET A 1 9.55 -14.02 -45.46
N PHE A 2 9.53 -12.70 -45.49
CA PHE A 2 9.03 -11.90 -44.35
C PHE A 2 8.31 -10.60 -44.75
N THR A 3 7.66 -10.58 -45.92
CA THR A 3 6.91 -9.41 -46.40
C THR A 3 5.56 -9.19 -45.68
N TYR A 4 5.10 -10.16 -44.89
CA TYR A 4 3.78 -10.10 -44.25
C TYR A 4 3.80 -9.81 -42.76
N SER A 5 4.97 -9.79 -42.13
CA SER A 5 5.07 -9.56 -40.65
C SER A 5 4.51 -8.20 -40.24
N GLY A 6 4.79 -7.15 -41.00
CA GLY A 6 4.26 -5.82 -40.72
C GLY A 6 2.75 -5.71 -40.84
N ALA A 7 2.17 -6.39 -41.83
CA ALA A 7 0.73 -6.42 -42.03
C ALA A 7 0.01 -7.24 -40.94
N ILE A 8 0.62 -8.36 -40.52
CA ILE A 8 0.11 -9.21 -39.44
C ILE A 8 0.19 -8.46 -38.10
N ASN A 9 1.31 -7.82 -37.80
CA ASN A 9 1.48 -7.04 -36.55
C ASN A 9 0.47 -5.89 -36.49
N LYS A 10 0.23 -5.20 -37.62
CA LYS A 10 -0.79 -4.16 -37.70
C LYS A 10 -2.21 -4.69 -37.53
N ALA A 11 -2.52 -5.85 -38.12
CA ALA A 11 -3.83 -6.48 -38.00
C ALA A 11 -4.10 -7.01 -36.57
N LEU A 12 -3.06 -7.45 -35.86
CA LEU A 12 -3.13 -7.92 -34.48
C LEU A 12 -2.91 -6.81 -33.45
N ASN A 13 -2.77 -5.56 -33.90
CA ASN A 13 -2.45 -4.41 -33.05
C ASN A 13 -1.20 -4.63 -32.15
N ILE A 14 -0.24 -5.41 -32.66
CA ILE A 14 1.03 -5.63 -31.97
C ILE A 14 1.92 -4.41 -32.26
N ASN A 15 2.20 -3.65 -31.22
CA ASN A 15 3.05 -2.48 -31.31
C ASN A 15 4.52 -2.93 -31.31
N THR A 16 5.14 -2.95 -32.47
CA THR A 16 6.59 -3.17 -32.59
C THR A 16 7.29 -1.82 -32.64
N SER A 17 7.61 -1.26 -31.48
CA SER A 17 8.52 -0.12 -31.41
C SER A 17 9.95 -0.63 -31.48
N LYS A 18 10.72 -0.13 -32.45
CA LYS A 18 12.16 -0.32 -32.49
C LYS A 18 12.80 0.89 -31.85
N ILE A 19 13.55 0.67 -30.80
CA ILE A 19 14.43 1.71 -30.25
C ILE A 19 15.56 1.88 -31.27
N VAL A 20 15.65 3.05 -31.86
CA VAL A 20 16.75 3.43 -32.75
C VAL A 20 17.67 4.29 -31.92
N GLU A 21 18.86 3.76 -31.62
CA GLU A 21 19.92 4.62 -31.12
C GLU A 21 20.37 5.55 -32.25
N THR A 22 20.34 6.85 -32.00
CA THR A 22 20.88 7.85 -32.93
C THR A 22 22.22 8.32 -32.38
N ASP A 23 23.24 8.30 -33.21
CA ASP A 23 24.56 8.85 -32.86
C ASP A 23 24.53 10.37 -32.69
N ASP A 24 23.43 11.02 -33.00
CA ASP A 24 23.24 12.44 -32.86
C ASP A 24 22.51 12.82 -31.57
N ALA A 25 23.29 12.97 -30.50
CA ALA A 25 22.79 13.41 -29.21
C ALA A 25 22.11 14.79 -29.24
N SER A 26 22.34 15.57 -30.31
CA SER A 26 21.72 16.89 -30.51
C SER A 26 20.28 16.80 -31.03
N ALA A 27 19.89 15.65 -31.60
CA ALA A 27 18.55 15.40 -32.14
C ALA A 27 17.54 15.00 -31.06
N VAL A 28 18.01 14.63 -29.90
CA VAL A 28 17.14 14.25 -28.78
C VAL A 28 17.07 15.42 -27.81
N ASN A 29 15.88 15.96 -27.63
CA ASN A 29 15.66 16.93 -26.56
C ASN A 29 15.71 16.21 -25.22
N THR A 30 16.91 16.07 -24.66
CA THR A 30 17.17 15.42 -23.40
C THR A 30 16.66 16.23 -22.21
N ALA A 31 16.22 17.47 -22.39
CA ALA A 31 15.71 18.31 -21.30
C ALA A 31 14.51 17.70 -20.57
N TYR A 32 13.76 16.81 -21.24
CA TYR A 32 12.68 16.03 -20.62
C TYR A 32 13.16 14.73 -19.97
N TYR A 33 14.37 14.27 -20.31
CA TYR A 33 14.91 12.99 -19.91
C TYR A 33 16.24 13.11 -19.16
N ASP A 34 16.69 14.35 -18.97
CA ASP A 34 17.83 14.63 -18.11
C ASP A 34 17.37 14.41 -16.66
N SER A 35 17.26 13.13 -16.35
CA SER A 35 16.88 12.73 -15.02
C SER A 35 18.08 12.91 -14.12
N GLU A 36 17.88 13.47 -12.96
CA GLU A 36 18.83 13.46 -11.85
C GLU A 36 19.34 12.05 -11.54
N PHE A 37 18.74 11.03 -12.14
CA PHE A 37 19.08 9.61 -11.97
C PHE A 37 20.31 9.15 -12.78
N GLY A 38 20.80 9.98 -13.72
CA GLY A 38 21.82 9.56 -14.68
C GLY A 38 21.25 8.70 -15.83
N THR A 39 22.04 8.52 -16.88
CA THR A 39 21.61 7.81 -18.10
C THR A 39 21.36 6.32 -17.92
N ASP A 40 21.85 5.74 -16.86
CA ASP A 40 21.77 4.32 -16.55
C ASP A 40 21.12 4.02 -15.17
N TYR A 41 20.43 4.98 -14.61
CA TYR A 41 19.78 4.88 -13.28
C TYR A 41 20.76 4.50 -12.15
N THR A 42 22.01 4.86 -12.28
CA THR A 42 23.05 4.53 -11.27
C THR A 42 23.08 5.48 -10.10
N ASN A 43 22.46 6.66 -10.21
CA ASN A 43 22.40 7.61 -9.11
C ASN A 43 21.29 7.25 -8.09
N LYS A 44 21.60 6.27 -7.24
CA LYS A 44 20.68 5.79 -6.21
C LYS A 44 20.26 6.87 -5.19
N GLN A 45 21.11 7.88 -4.95
CA GLN A 45 20.78 8.95 -4.00
C GLN A 45 19.74 9.92 -4.56
N ALA A 46 19.82 10.23 -5.85
CA ALA A 46 18.79 11.02 -6.50
C ALA A 46 17.45 10.28 -6.55
N ALA A 47 17.47 8.98 -6.85
CA ALA A 47 16.28 8.14 -6.80
C ALA A 47 15.65 8.14 -5.40
N LEU A 48 16.45 7.94 -4.36
CA LEU A 48 15.96 7.94 -2.96
C LEU A 48 15.35 9.29 -2.58
N LYS A 49 15.94 10.41 -3.03
CA LYS A 49 15.39 11.74 -2.79
C LYS A 49 13.99 11.89 -3.37
N VAL A 50 13.78 11.46 -4.63
CA VAL A 50 12.47 11.51 -5.28
C VAL A 50 11.48 10.57 -4.59
N GLU A 51 11.90 9.37 -4.18
CA GLU A 51 11.05 8.47 -3.40
C GLU A 51 10.57 9.12 -2.08
N MET A 52 11.45 9.84 -1.40
CA MET A 52 11.08 10.57 -0.17
C MET A 52 10.13 11.73 -0.44
N GLU A 53 10.32 12.47 -1.53
CA GLU A 53 9.41 13.54 -1.95
C GLU A 53 8.02 12.99 -2.32
N VAL A 54 7.97 11.90 -3.09
CA VAL A 54 6.72 11.19 -3.42
C VAL A 54 6.04 10.64 -2.16
N ALA A 55 6.80 10.10 -1.22
CA ALA A 55 6.24 9.62 0.04
C ALA A 55 5.61 10.75 0.87
N ALA A 56 6.23 11.93 0.90
CA ALA A 56 5.66 13.10 1.57
C ALA A 56 4.39 13.60 0.87
N GLU A 57 4.37 13.64 -0.46
CA GLU A 57 3.19 14.00 -1.24
C GLU A 57 2.04 13.02 -1.04
N ASN A 58 2.34 11.71 -0.96
CA ASN A 58 1.33 10.69 -0.66
C ASN A 58 0.67 10.90 0.71
N VAL A 59 1.41 11.39 1.70
CA VAL A 59 0.82 11.76 3.00
C VAL A 59 -0.17 12.90 2.84
N THR A 60 0.22 13.96 2.13
CA THR A 60 -0.68 15.10 1.84
C THR A 60 -1.95 14.66 1.11
N GLN A 61 -1.81 13.81 0.09
CA GLN A 61 -2.96 13.26 -0.64
C GLN A 61 -3.87 12.40 0.26
N ALA A 62 -3.28 11.61 1.15
CA ALA A 62 -4.06 10.81 2.09
C ALA A 62 -4.81 11.67 3.10
N GLU A 63 -4.19 12.74 3.60
CA GLU A 63 -4.82 13.71 4.50
C GLU A 63 -6.00 14.42 3.82
N GLU A 64 -5.83 14.86 2.58
CA GLU A 64 -6.90 15.51 1.80
C GLU A 64 -8.01 14.53 1.38
N GLY A 65 -7.66 13.28 1.10
CA GLY A 65 -8.60 12.24 0.66
C GLY A 65 -9.34 11.54 1.80
N THR A 66 -8.89 11.70 3.05
CA THR A 66 -9.51 11.04 4.19
C THR A 66 -10.77 11.76 4.63
N VAL A 67 -11.89 11.05 4.67
CA VAL A 67 -13.18 11.60 5.05
C VAL A 67 -13.65 11.01 6.38
N LEU A 68 -13.90 11.87 7.35
CA LEU A 68 -14.52 11.49 8.61
C LEU A 68 -16.05 11.40 8.43
N LEU A 69 -16.55 10.19 8.27
CA LEU A 69 -17.97 9.95 8.01
C LEU A 69 -18.85 10.19 9.25
N ARG A 70 -18.33 9.95 10.44
CA ARG A 70 -19.04 10.08 11.70
C ARG A 70 -18.08 10.31 12.85
N ASN A 71 -18.39 11.26 13.73
CA ASN A 71 -17.66 11.49 14.96
C ASN A 71 -18.66 11.88 16.06
N GLU A 72 -19.12 10.92 16.83
CA GLU A 72 -20.06 11.15 17.92
C GLU A 72 -19.33 11.34 19.23
N ASN A 73 -19.84 12.23 20.05
CA ASN A 73 -19.28 12.56 21.37
C ASN A 73 -17.81 13.00 21.33
N ALA A 74 -17.36 13.57 20.22
CA ALA A 74 -15.97 13.97 20.02
C ALA A 74 -14.97 12.80 20.27
N ALA A 75 -15.30 11.59 19.80
CA ALA A 75 -14.44 10.43 19.96
C ALA A 75 -13.09 10.58 19.25
N LEU A 76 -13.03 11.42 18.21
CA LEU A 76 -11.80 11.77 17.49
C LEU A 76 -11.56 13.29 17.58
N PRO A 77 -10.28 13.73 17.58
CA PRO A 77 -9.07 12.92 17.57
C PRO A 77 -8.84 12.17 18.89
N LEU A 78 -8.16 11.02 18.81
CA LEU A 78 -7.67 10.34 20.01
C LEU A 78 -6.53 11.13 20.65
N ASP A 79 -6.44 11.09 21.97
CA ASP A 79 -5.26 11.59 22.67
C ASP A 79 -4.03 10.75 22.31
N SER A 80 -2.87 11.38 22.17
CA SER A 80 -1.62 10.68 21.83
C SER A 80 -1.17 9.67 22.89
N ALA A 81 -1.68 9.77 24.11
CA ALA A 81 -1.45 8.82 25.19
C ALA A 81 -2.48 7.71 25.26
N SER A 82 -3.50 7.72 24.38
CA SER A 82 -4.54 6.68 24.36
C SER A 82 -3.95 5.31 24.11
N ARG A 83 -4.39 4.35 24.92
CA ARG A 83 -4.01 2.94 24.80
C ARG A 83 -5.03 2.21 23.94
N VAL A 84 -4.60 1.75 22.78
CA VAL A 84 -5.46 1.33 21.69
C VAL A 84 -5.26 -0.15 21.36
N THR A 85 -6.37 -0.86 21.14
CA THR A 85 -6.35 -2.20 20.55
C THR A 85 -6.77 -2.13 19.09
N ILE A 86 -6.02 -2.82 18.22
CA ILE A 86 -6.29 -2.88 16.78
C ILE A 86 -6.81 -4.26 16.43
N PHE A 87 -7.94 -4.29 15.73
CA PHE A 87 -8.62 -5.48 15.25
C PHE A 87 -8.60 -5.52 13.72
N GLY A 88 -8.64 -6.72 13.17
CA GLY A 88 -8.73 -6.96 11.73
C GLY A 88 -7.39 -7.30 11.09
N ASN A 89 -7.42 -8.31 10.25
CA ASN A 89 -6.23 -8.80 9.53
C ASN A 89 -5.55 -7.71 8.68
N GLY A 90 -6.33 -6.78 8.15
CA GLY A 90 -5.82 -5.65 7.37
C GLY A 90 -4.81 -4.77 8.10
N ALA A 91 -4.81 -4.77 9.43
CA ALA A 91 -3.85 -4.03 10.24
C ALA A 91 -2.46 -4.69 10.28
N ALA A 92 -2.42 -6.02 10.28
CA ALA A 92 -1.18 -6.81 10.25
C ALA A 92 -0.67 -7.01 8.81
N HIS A 93 -1.60 -7.29 7.90
CA HIS A 93 -1.34 -7.60 6.51
C HIS A 93 -2.05 -6.62 5.58
N SER A 94 -1.60 -5.37 5.60
CA SER A 94 -2.17 -4.32 4.77
C SER A 94 -2.03 -4.66 3.29
N ALA A 95 -3.13 -4.60 2.55
CA ALA A 95 -3.10 -4.79 1.11
C ALA A 95 -2.54 -3.53 0.44
N MET A 96 -1.40 -3.69 -0.21
CA MET A 96 -0.70 -2.61 -0.90
C MET A 96 -0.84 -2.83 -2.40
N GLY A 97 -1.51 -1.92 -3.07
CA GLY A 97 -1.72 -1.97 -4.52
C GLY A 97 -3.04 -2.62 -4.94
N GLY A 98 -3.34 -2.47 -6.22
CA GLY A 98 -4.54 -3.03 -6.85
C GLY A 98 -4.40 -4.49 -7.27
N SER A 99 -5.51 -5.09 -7.66
CA SER A 99 -5.58 -6.53 -7.97
C SER A 99 -4.89 -6.94 -9.27
N THR A 100 -4.57 -6.02 -10.17
CA THR A 100 -4.15 -6.38 -11.53
C THR A 100 -2.87 -5.72 -12.04
N THR A 101 -2.55 -4.50 -11.68
CA THR A 101 -1.45 -3.77 -12.35
C THR A 101 -0.55 -2.94 -11.44
N SER A 102 -0.87 -2.81 -10.18
CA SER A 102 -0.19 -1.89 -9.28
C SER A 102 0.38 -2.59 -8.06
N SER A 103 1.20 -3.62 -8.27
CA SER A 103 1.94 -4.16 -7.13
C SER A 103 3.14 -3.26 -6.81
N VAL A 104 3.16 -2.70 -5.63
CA VAL A 104 4.27 -1.87 -5.14
C VAL A 104 5.25 -2.75 -4.37
N ALA A 105 5.70 -3.83 -5.00
CA ALA A 105 6.53 -4.85 -4.34
C ALA A 105 7.95 -4.38 -4.00
N SER A 106 8.39 -3.26 -4.58
CA SER A 106 9.77 -2.79 -4.44
C SER A 106 9.94 -1.61 -3.48
N ILE A 107 8.87 -1.04 -2.98
CA ILE A 107 8.93 0.10 -2.06
C ILE A 107 8.67 -0.40 -0.64
N PRO A 108 9.51 -0.04 0.34
CA PRO A 108 9.24 -0.34 1.74
C PRO A 108 7.88 0.24 2.15
N THR A 109 6.94 -0.63 2.44
CA THR A 109 5.60 -0.24 2.88
C THR A 109 5.46 -0.47 4.38
N MET A 110 4.65 0.36 5.02
CA MET A 110 4.36 0.25 6.45
C MET A 110 2.94 -0.29 6.62
N THR A 111 2.78 -1.33 7.44
CA THR A 111 1.43 -1.80 7.81
C THR A 111 0.71 -0.77 8.67
N PHE A 112 -0.63 -0.83 8.69
CA PHE A 112 -1.42 0.05 9.54
C PHE A 112 -1.03 -0.09 11.02
N GLY A 113 -0.83 -1.31 11.50
CA GLY A 113 -0.39 -1.56 12.88
C GLY A 113 0.96 -0.91 13.19
N ALA A 114 1.93 -0.99 12.28
CA ALA A 114 3.23 -0.34 12.44
C ALA A 114 3.13 1.19 12.40
N ALA A 115 2.26 1.75 11.56
CA ALA A 115 2.01 3.18 11.50
C ALA A 115 1.42 3.70 12.82
N MET A 116 0.46 2.99 13.39
CA MET A 116 -0.13 3.31 14.69
C MET A 116 0.91 3.32 15.81
N GLN A 117 1.79 2.32 15.86
CA GLN A 117 2.90 2.30 16.83
C GLN A 117 3.85 3.49 16.67
N LYS A 118 4.08 3.93 15.44
CA LYS A 118 4.91 5.11 15.15
C LYS A 118 4.28 6.41 15.63
N VAL A 119 2.96 6.54 15.52
CA VAL A 119 2.22 7.77 15.87
C VAL A 119 1.93 7.85 17.38
N PHE A 120 1.45 6.78 17.99
CA PHE A 120 1.02 6.74 19.39
C PHE A 120 2.13 6.27 20.35
N GLY A 121 3.22 5.73 19.82
CA GLY A 121 4.23 5.02 20.61
C GLY A 121 3.90 3.52 20.73
N ALA A 122 4.94 2.70 20.69
CA ALA A 122 4.78 1.24 20.70
C ALA A 122 4.07 0.73 21.96
N ASP A 123 4.31 1.36 23.10
CA ASP A 123 3.74 0.97 24.40
C ASP A 123 2.23 1.29 24.51
N ASN A 124 1.71 2.13 23.64
CA ASN A 124 0.30 2.53 23.62
C ASN A 124 -0.56 1.69 22.65
N ILE A 125 0.07 0.83 21.86
CA ILE A 125 -0.64 -0.04 20.92
C ILE A 125 -0.57 -1.50 21.35
N ASN A 126 -1.75 -2.11 21.52
CA ASN A 126 -1.83 -3.53 21.78
C ASN A 126 -1.54 -4.34 20.51
N THR A 127 -0.36 -4.94 20.43
CA THR A 127 0.06 -5.76 19.29
C THR A 127 -0.32 -7.23 19.43
N THR A 128 -0.94 -7.63 20.54
CA THR A 128 -1.20 -9.04 20.85
C THR A 128 -1.94 -9.76 19.72
N LEU A 129 -2.94 -9.12 19.11
CA LEU A 129 -3.66 -9.71 17.99
C LEU A 129 -2.83 -9.77 16.72
N LEU A 130 -2.05 -8.72 16.45
CA LEU A 130 -1.16 -8.64 15.28
C LEU A 130 -0.11 -9.73 15.32
N ASP A 131 0.45 -9.98 16.50
CA ASP A 131 1.54 -10.92 16.73
C ASP A 131 1.07 -12.39 16.87
N ASN A 132 -0.23 -12.62 17.08
CA ASN A 132 -0.77 -13.95 17.34
C ASN A 132 -1.92 -14.32 16.40
N ALA A 133 -3.12 -13.78 16.62
CA ALA A 133 -4.32 -14.20 15.88
C ALA A 133 -4.20 -13.93 14.37
N TYR A 134 -3.51 -12.87 13.99
CA TYR A 134 -3.30 -12.48 12.59
C TYR A 134 -1.93 -12.85 12.04
N ALA A 135 -0.94 -13.15 12.87
CA ALA A 135 0.47 -13.30 12.46
C ALA A 135 0.71 -14.30 11.32
N SER A 136 -0.05 -15.38 11.28
CA SER A 136 0.09 -16.46 10.28
C SER A 136 -0.86 -16.32 9.08
N LEU A 137 -1.71 -15.30 9.07
CA LEU A 137 -2.66 -15.11 7.99
C LEU A 137 -1.97 -14.47 6.77
N GLY A 138 -2.59 -14.65 5.61
CA GLY A 138 -2.18 -13.97 4.38
C GLY A 138 -2.84 -12.59 4.23
N THR A 139 -2.43 -11.88 3.19
CA THR A 139 -3.08 -10.63 2.78
C THR A 139 -4.39 -10.93 2.07
N THR A 140 -5.45 -10.17 2.35
CA THR A 140 -6.70 -10.18 1.57
C THR A 140 -6.41 -9.91 0.11
N SER A 141 -7.02 -10.69 -0.78
CA SER A 141 -6.95 -10.54 -2.23
C SER A 141 -8.31 -10.17 -2.81
N ALA A 142 -8.37 -9.90 -4.12
CA ALA A 142 -9.66 -9.68 -4.80
C ALA A 142 -10.54 -10.94 -4.81
N ALA A 143 -9.92 -12.14 -4.76
CA ALA A 143 -10.64 -13.42 -4.77
C ALA A 143 -11.08 -13.86 -3.37
N GLU A 144 -10.41 -13.40 -2.31
CA GLU A 144 -10.62 -13.91 -0.96
C GLU A 144 -10.38 -12.82 0.10
N VAL A 145 -11.34 -12.66 0.99
CA VAL A 145 -11.18 -11.87 2.21
C VAL A 145 -10.58 -12.77 3.27
N VAL A 146 -9.37 -12.45 3.71
CA VAL A 146 -8.67 -13.18 4.76
C VAL A 146 -8.90 -12.50 6.10
N GLU A 147 -9.47 -13.22 7.06
CA GLU A 147 -9.71 -12.74 8.43
C GLU A 147 -9.61 -13.88 9.45
N ALA A 148 -9.23 -13.55 10.67
CA ALA A 148 -9.19 -14.53 11.75
C ALA A 148 -10.61 -14.88 12.22
N PRO A 149 -10.89 -16.18 12.51
CA PRO A 149 -12.12 -16.56 13.19
C PRO A 149 -12.28 -15.81 14.51
N ILE A 150 -13.49 -15.33 14.80
CA ILE A 150 -13.76 -14.60 16.03
C ILE A 150 -13.34 -15.37 17.31
N ALA A 151 -13.46 -16.68 17.29
CA ALA A 151 -13.04 -17.54 18.39
C ALA A 151 -11.53 -17.49 18.66
N ASP A 152 -10.72 -17.27 17.61
CA ASP A 152 -9.27 -17.12 17.75
C ASP A 152 -8.90 -15.75 18.30
N VAL A 153 -9.60 -14.70 17.86
CA VAL A 153 -9.46 -13.35 18.40
C VAL A 153 -9.83 -13.32 19.89
N GLN A 154 -10.94 -13.94 20.27
CA GLN A 154 -11.43 -13.97 21.66
C GLN A 154 -10.48 -14.64 22.66
N LYS A 155 -9.57 -15.51 22.23
CA LYS A 155 -8.54 -16.11 23.10
C LYS A 155 -7.64 -15.05 23.76
N TYR A 156 -7.54 -13.90 23.16
CA TYR A 156 -6.68 -12.79 23.61
C TYR A 156 -7.44 -11.66 24.30
N ALA A 157 -8.71 -11.89 24.66
CA ALA A 157 -9.58 -10.85 25.23
C ALA A 157 -9.00 -10.20 26.51
N SER A 158 -8.24 -10.92 27.29
CA SER A 158 -7.57 -10.37 28.47
C SER A 158 -6.59 -9.25 28.16
N SER A 159 -6.05 -9.19 26.94
CA SER A 159 -5.08 -8.16 26.55
C SER A 159 -5.69 -6.77 26.39
N TRP A 160 -7.00 -6.68 26.20
CA TRP A 160 -7.71 -5.40 26.07
C TRP A 160 -8.83 -5.18 27.09
N ALA A 161 -9.13 -6.16 27.94
CA ALA A 161 -10.25 -6.04 28.88
C ALA A 161 -9.97 -5.05 30.01
N SER A 162 -8.72 -4.93 30.45
CA SER A 162 -8.30 -4.07 31.54
C SER A 162 -7.25 -3.03 31.14
N ASP A 163 -6.70 -3.17 29.94
CA ASP A 163 -5.64 -2.35 29.43
C ASP A 163 -5.86 -2.15 27.92
N TYR A 164 -5.29 -1.13 27.28
CA TYR A 164 -5.50 -0.82 25.86
C TYR A 164 -6.97 -0.68 25.46
N ASN A 165 -7.79 -0.16 26.34
CA ASN A 165 -9.25 -0.07 26.18
C ASN A 165 -9.78 1.35 26.01
N ASP A 166 -8.89 2.34 25.79
CA ASP A 166 -9.31 3.72 25.50
C ASP A 166 -9.98 3.81 24.14
N ALA A 167 -9.49 3.03 23.17
CA ALA A 167 -10.11 2.92 21.85
C ALA A 167 -9.91 1.53 21.22
N ALA A 168 -10.87 1.13 20.41
CA ALA A 168 -10.79 -0.03 19.53
C ALA A 168 -10.85 0.42 18.07
N ILE A 169 -9.84 0.05 17.28
CA ILE A 169 -9.78 0.36 15.85
C ILE A 169 -9.94 -0.94 15.07
N ALA A 170 -10.97 -1.03 14.24
CA ALA A 170 -11.17 -2.18 13.36
C ALA A 170 -10.78 -1.82 11.92
N VAL A 171 -9.83 -2.56 11.37
CA VAL A 171 -9.31 -2.36 10.02
C VAL A 171 -9.89 -3.41 9.09
N PHE A 172 -10.78 -2.99 8.21
CA PHE A 172 -11.40 -3.83 7.21
C PHE A 172 -10.75 -3.59 5.84
N THR A 173 -10.29 -4.67 5.21
CA THR A 173 -9.71 -4.62 3.89
C THR A 173 -10.61 -5.32 2.89
N ARG A 174 -10.96 -4.62 1.82
CA ARG A 174 -11.66 -5.15 0.66
C ARG A 174 -10.90 -4.73 -0.59
N LEU A 175 -10.62 -5.67 -1.45
CA LEU A 175 -9.98 -5.39 -2.74
C LEU A 175 -10.97 -5.66 -3.87
N GLY A 176 -11.09 -4.68 -4.74
CA GLY A 176 -11.70 -4.83 -6.05
C GLY A 176 -10.70 -4.44 -7.13
N GLY A 177 -10.94 -4.78 -8.38
CA GLY A 177 -10.06 -4.41 -9.48
C GLY A 177 -10.73 -4.62 -10.83
N GLU A 178 -10.03 -4.21 -11.88
CA GLU A 178 -10.50 -4.45 -13.25
C GLU A 178 -10.83 -5.93 -13.45
N SER A 179 -12.01 -6.18 -13.96
CA SER A 179 -12.53 -7.52 -14.26
C SER A 179 -12.69 -8.45 -13.04
N ASN A 180 -12.53 -7.94 -11.84
CA ASN A 180 -12.76 -8.70 -10.61
C ASN A 180 -13.74 -7.97 -9.70
N ASP A 181 -14.82 -8.65 -9.36
CA ASP A 181 -15.73 -8.18 -8.33
C ASP A 181 -15.15 -8.41 -6.93
N THR A 182 -15.59 -7.64 -5.94
CA THR A 182 -15.18 -7.86 -4.55
C THR A 182 -15.73 -9.17 -4.03
N ALA A 183 -14.88 -10.00 -3.45
CA ALA A 183 -15.33 -11.18 -2.73
C ALA A 183 -16.31 -10.80 -1.61
N MET A 184 -17.42 -11.54 -1.52
CA MET A 184 -18.44 -11.37 -0.48
C MET A 184 -18.28 -12.42 0.61
#